data_b0247d469c729fa05511dcf8f91d8f23
#
_entry.id   b0247d469c729fa05511dcf8f91d8f23
#
_cell.length_a   1.000
_cell.length_b   1.000
_cell.length_c   1.000
_cell.angle_alpha   90.00
_cell.angle_beta   90.00
_cell.angle_gamma   90.00
#
_symmetry.space_group_name_H-M   'P 1'
#
loop_
_entity.id
_entity.type
_entity.pdbx_description
1 polymer ?
#
loop_
_entity_poly.entity_id
_entity_poly.type
_entity_poly.pdbx_seq_one_letter_code
_entity_poly.pdbx_strand_id
1 'polypeptide(L)'
;MRAAHPPAEITLWAEDEHRLGLLPVVRRVWAPKGQRPTAQVHRKYTWLYVYGFVRPHTGHSWWCLLPTVTVPAMTLALATFARDEGIDATHRAVLVVDQAGWHTGADLVLPEGIDVVFLPAASPELQPAERLWTLVDEPVANRTFADLTELEAVLVERCRRLEADRERLKAHTHFHWWPAEPSPPVQQ
;
A
#
# COMPACT_ATOMS: atom_id res chain seq x y z
N MET A 1 32.98 16.30 -24.00
CA MET A 1 31.51 16.17 -24.27
C MET A 1 30.93 15.29 -23.19
N ARG A 2 30.14 15.82 -22.25
CA ARG A 2 29.33 15.00 -21.32
C ARG A 2 28.19 14.44 -22.15
N ALA A 3 28.07 13.11 -22.23
CA ALA A 3 26.90 12.47 -22.77
C ALA A 3 25.71 12.92 -21.90
N ALA A 4 24.79 13.66 -22.49
CA ALA A 4 23.53 13.98 -21.81
C ALA A 4 22.75 12.67 -21.69
N HIS A 5 22.71 12.10 -20.48
CA HIS A 5 21.75 11.04 -20.21
C HIS A 5 20.35 11.64 -20.36
N PRO A 6 19.41 10.95 -21.00
CA PRO A 6 18.02 11.41 -21.01
C PRO A 6 17.56 11.59 -19.56
N PRO A 7 16.77 12.62 -19.26
CA PRO A 7 16.22 12.78 -17.92
C PRO A 7 15.41 11.55 -17.55
N ALA A 8 15.63 11.03 -16.33
CA ALA A 8 14.90 9.89 -15.82
C ALA A 8 13.39 10.24 -15.72
N GLU A 9 12.54 9.30 -16.08
CA GLU A 9 11.11 9.38 -15.77
C GLU A 9 10.93 9.17 -14.25
N ILE A 10 10.20 10.06 -13.60
CA ILE A 10 9.99 10.02 -12.16
C ILE A 10 8.50 9.79 -11.88
N THR A 11 8.19 8.77 -11.09
CA THR A 11 6.84 8.46 -10.62
C THR A 11 6.74 8.64 -9.11
N LEU A 12 5.60 9.17 -8.64
CA LEU A 12 5.36 9.39 -7.22
C LEU A 12 4.41 8.33 -6.67
N TRP A 13 4.86 7.64 -5.62
CA TRP A 13 4.11 6.57 -4.96
C TRP A 13 3.95 6.86 -3.47
N ALA A 14 2.85 6.43 -2.89
CA ALA A 14 2.66 6.30 -1.46
C ALA A 14 2.65 4.81 -1.10
N GLU A 15 3.29 4.45 0.00
CA GLU A 15 3.37 3.06 0.47
C GLU A 15 3.08 2.99 1.96
N ASP A 16 2.38 1.93 2.37
CA ASP A 16 2.05 1.63 3.77
C ASP A 16 1.69 0.14 3.92
N GLU A 17 1.68 -0.36 5.17
CA GLU A 17 1.33 -1.75 5.47
C GLU A 17 0.12 -1.85 6.39
N HIS A 18 -0.74 -2.79 6.05
CA HIS A 18 -1.93 -3.09 6.83
C HIS A 18 -1.89 -4.48 7.44
N ARG A 19 -1.99 -4.54 8.77
CA ARG A 19 -2.03 -5.80 9.51
C ARG A 19 -3.44 -6.34 9.57
N LEU A 20 -3.67 -7.52 9.03
CA LEU A 20 -4.92 -8.27 9.10
C LEU A 20 -4.69 -9.65 9.72
N GLY A 21 -5.71 -10.20 10.33
CA GLY A 21 -5.59 -11.51 10.99
C GLY A 21 -6.92 -12.13 11.30
N LEU A 22 -6.89 -13.19 12.10
CA LEU A 22 -8.11 -13.93 12.48
C LEU A 22 -8.95 -13.22 13.56
N LEU A 23 -8.42 -12.12 14.14
CA LEU A 23 -9.28 -11.17 14.84
C LEU A 23 -10.06 -10.36 13.81
N PRO A 24 -11.41 -10.33 13.91
CA PRO A 24 -12.22 -9.66 12.91
C PRO A 24 -12.02 -8.14 12.92
N VAL A 25 -11.99 -7.55 11.74
CA VAL A 25 -12.15 -6.10 11.56
C VAL A 25 -13.59 -5.73 11.89
N VAL A 26 -13.79 -5.00 12.99
CA VAL A 26 -15.15 -4.65 13.45
C VAL A 26 -15.59 -3.32 12.83
N ARG A 27 -16.69 -3.36 12.08
CA ARG A 27 -17.34 -2.16 11.53
C ARG A 27 -18.77 -2.03 12.02
N ARG A 28 -19.23 -0.79 12.15
CA ARG A 28 -20.64 -0.49 12.45
C ARG A 28 -21.52 -0.97 11.31
N VAL A 29 -22.65 -1.58 11.66
CA VAL A 29 -23.68 -2.04 10.73
C VAL A 29 -25.02 -1.43 11.09
N TRP A 30 -25.88 -1.26 10.10
CA TRP A 30 -27.27 -0.90 10.34
C TRP A 30 -28.02 -2.15 10.84
N ALA A 31 -28.82 -1.96 11.90
CA ALA A 31 -29.69 -3.00 12.45
C ALA A 31 -31.05 -2.40 12.82
N PRO A 32 -32.13 -3.18 12.85
CA PRO A 32 -33.41 -2.71 13.35
C PRO A 32 -33.28 -2.19 14.79
N LYS A 33 -34.05 -1.15 15.11
CA LYS A 33 -34.05 -0.55 16.45
C LYS A 33 -34.37 -1.63 17.49
N GLY A 34 -33.52 -1.73 18.51
CA GLY A 34 -33.67 -2.70 19.60
C GLY A 34 -32.99 -4.05 19.36
N GLN A 35 -32.46 -4.32 18.17
CA GLN A 35 -31.69 -5.52 17.88
C GLN A 35 -30.19 -5.21 17.90
N ARG A 36 -29.42 -5.91 18.76
CA ARG A 36 -27.95 -5.85 18.76
C ARG A 36 -27.40 -6.86 17.78
N PRO A 37 -26.67 -6.44 16.74
CA PRO A 37 -25.94 -7.37 15.90
C PRO A 37 -24.89 -8.10 16.75
N THR A 38 -24.83 -9.42 16.62
CA THR A 38 -23.79 -10.23 17.25
C THR A 38 -22.89 -10.79 16.16
N ALA A 39 -21.57 -10.66 16.32
CA ALA A 39 -20.58 -11.31 15.46
C ALA A 39 -19.86 -12.39 16.27
N GLN A 40 -19.64 -13.54 15.65
CA GLN A 40 -18.73 -14.54 16.21
C GLN A 40 -17.31 -14.03 16.11
N VAL A 41 -16.52 -14.15 17.16
CA VAL A 41 -15.13 -13.70 17.21
C VAL A 41 -14.23 -14.89 17.49
N HIS A 42 -13.37 -15.23 16.56
CA HIS A 42 -12.27 -16.14 16.80
C HIS A 42 -11.10 -15.37 17.43
N ARG A 43 -10.71 -15.74 18.64
CA ARG A 43 -9.56 -15.10 19.34
C ARG A 43 -8.24 -15.80 18.99
N LYS A 44 -7.92 -15.89 17.70
CA LYS A 44 -6.62 -16.39 17.26
C LYS A 44 -5.74 -15.21 16.89
N TYR A 45 -4.57 -15.13 17.51
CA TYR A 45 -3.58 -14.05 17.29
C TYR A 45 -2.57 -14.48 16.22
N THR A 46 -3.06 -14.64 14.99
CA THR A 46 -2.25 -14.91 13.81
C THR A 46 -2.53 -13.84 12.79
N TRP A 47 -1.49 -13.35 12.14
CA TRP A 47 -1.52 -12.15 11.30
C TRP A 47 -0.84 -12.38 9.97
N LEU A 48 -1.24 -11.63 8.98
CA LEU A 48 -0.53 -11.36 7.75
C LEU A 48 -0.57 -9.85 7.48
N TYR A 49 0.29 -9.39 6.61
CA TYR A 49 0.41 -7.98 6.27
C TYR A 49 0.21 -7.78 4.78
N VAL A 50 -0.62 -6.80 4.43
CA VAL A 50 -0.81 -6.31 3.07
C VAL A 50 0.06 -5.08 2.91
N TYR A 51 1.03 -5.13 2.03
CA TYR A 51 1.82 -3.99 1.58
C TYR A 51 1.12 -3.36 0.40
N GLY A 52 0.81 -2.08 0.47
CA GLY A 52 0.04 -1.36 -0.53
C GLY A 52 0.82 -0.17 -1.09
N PHE A 53 1.18 -0.27 -2.36
CA PHE A 53 1.80 0.82 -3.11
C PHE A 53 0.76 1.43 -4.03
N VAL A 54 0.65 2.74 -4.04
CA VAL A 54 -0.31 3.44 -4.91
C VAL A 54 0.30 4.70 -5.51
N ARG A 55 0.01 4.96 -6.78
CA ARG A 55 0.23 6.26 -7.41
C ARG A 55 -1.07 7.07 -7.31
N PRO A 56 -1.21 7.99 -6.36
CA PRO A 56 -2.46 8.70 -6.12
C PRO A 56 -2.98 9.42 -7.34
N HIS A 57 -2.09 9.94 -8.19
CA HIS A 57 -2.46 10.69 -9.39
C HIS A 57 -3.17 9.83 -10.45
N THR A 58 -2.81 8.56 -10.57
CA THR A 58 -3.34 7.66 -11.61
C THR A 58 -4.25 6.55 -11.05
N GLY A 59 -4.17 6.28 -9.74
CA GLY A 59 -4.80 5.12 -9.12
C GLY A 59 -4.12 3.79 -9.46
N HIS A 60 -2.95 3.82 -10.12
CA HIS A 60 -2.14 2.61 -10.30
C HIS A 60 -1.66 2.11 -8.96
N SER A 61 -1.70 0.79 -8.73
CA SER A 61 -1.33 0.19 -7.46
C SER A 61 -0.59 -1.13 -7.67
N TRP A 62 0.26 -1.45 -6.71
CA TRP A 62 0.93 -2.74 -6.58
C TRP A 62 0.74 -3.28 -5.17
N TRP A 63 0.60 -4.60 -5.01
CA TRP A 63 0.24 -5.23 -3.75
C TRP A 63 1.10 -6.46 -3.47
N CYS A 64 1.48 -6.62 -2.22
CA CYS A 64 2.17 -7.81 -1.75
C CYS A 64 1.60 -8.25 -0.39
N LEU A 65 1.47 -9.55 -0.17
CA LEU A 65 1.07 -10.13 1.11
C LEU A 65 2.25 -10.86 1.72
N LEU A 66 2.65 -10.48 2.93
CA LEU A 66 3.77 -11.09 3.65
C LEU A 66 3.34 -11.47 5.08
N PRO A 67 3.97 -12.49 5.68
CA PRO A 67 3.62 -12.94 7.04
C PRO A 67 4.11 -11.99 8.13
N THR A 68 4.95 -11.03 7.83
CA THR A 68 5.60 -10.14 8.79
C THR A 68 5.92 -8.79 8.19
N VAL A 69 6.14 -7.81 9.06
CA VAL A 69 6.67 -6.48 8.75
C VAL A 69 8.00 -6.30 9.48
N THR A 70 9.09 -6.38 8.73
CA THR A 70 10.48 -6.28 9.20
C THR A 70 11.35 -5.66 8.11
N VAL A 71 12.56 -5.18 8.45
CA VAL A 71 13.50 -4.65 7.44
C VAL A 71 13.78 -5.65 6.31
N PRO A 72 14.03 -6.95 6.55
CA PRO A 72 14.17 -7.93 5.45
C PRO A 72 12.90 -8.10 4.61
N ALA A 73 11.71 -8.08 5.23
CA ALA A 73 10.44 -8.18 4.50
C ALA A 73 10.20 -6.94 3.62
N MET A 74 10.48 -5.74 4.13
CA MET A 74 10.42 -4.49 3.36
C MET A 74 11.43 -4.50 2.22
N THR A 75 12.68 -4.92 2.45
CA THR A 75 13.69 -5.07 1.39
C THR A 75 13.20 -5.99 0.27
N LEU A 76 12.57 -7.13 0.62
CA LEU A 76 11.99 -8.06 -0.35
C LEU A 76 10.82 -7.43 -1.12
N ALA A 77 9.92 -6.74 -0.42
CA ALA A 77 8.78 -6.05 -1.04
C ALA A 77 9.26 -4.99 -2.05
N LEU A 78 10.23 -4.14 -1.65
CA LEU A 78 10.80 -3.11 -2.52
C LEU A 78 11.52 -3.70 -3.74
N ALA A 79 12.28 -4.78 -3.57
CA ALA A 79 12.96 -5.44 -4.68
C ALA A 79 11.97 -6.06 -5.69
N THR A 80 10.89 -6.64 -5.18
CA THR A 80 9.82 -7.21 -6.01
C THR A 80 9.05 -6.13 -6.74
N PHE A 81 8.66 -5.08 -6.02
CA PHE A 81 7.99 -3.90 -6.56
C PHE A 81 8.82 -3.25 -7.69
N ALA A 82 10.12 -3.01 -7.44
CA ALA A 82 11.00 -2.39 -8.44
C ALA A 82 11.09 -3.23 -9.71
N ARG A 83 11.21 -4.56 -9.57
CA ARG A 83 11.24 -5.49 -10.71
C ARG A 83 9.93 -5.47 -11.49
N ASP A 84 8.78 -5.54 -10.80
CA ASP A 84 7.47 -5.69 -11.42
C ASP A 84 7.02 -4.39 -12.11
N GLU A 85 7.42 -3.23 -11.55
CA GLU A 85 7.14 -1.90 -12.11
C GLU A 85 8.23 -1.38 -13.06
N GLY A 86 9.29 -2.15 -13.28
CA GLY A 86 10.38 -1.77 -14.19
C GLY A 86 11.17 -0.55 -13.71
N ILE A 87 11.32 -0.42 -12.39
CA ILE A 87 12.05 0.70 -11.78
C ILE A 87 13.55 0.44 -11.88
N ASP A 88 14.29 1.42 -12.42
CA ASP A 88 15.73 1.40 -12.62
C ASP A 88 16.32 2.82 -12.62
N ALA A 89 17.55 2.96 -13.10
CA ALA A 89 18.23 4.28 -13.21
C ALA A 89 17.50 5.28 -14.15
N THR A 90 16.69 4.80 -15.10
CA THR A 90 15.98 5.60 -16.10
C THR A 90 14.50 5.79 -15.77
N HIS A 91 13.91 4.83 -15.08
CA HIS A 91 12.55 4.84 -14.53
C HIS A 91 12.62 4.85 -13.01
N ARG A 92 12.44 6.00 -12.40
CA ARG A 92 12.61 6.18 -10.95
C ARG A 92 11.28 6.29 -10.23
N ALA A 93 11.21 5.74 -9.02
CA ALA A 93 10.09 5.91 -8.11
C ALA A 93 10.52 6.70 -6.87
N VAL A 94 9.75 7.71 -6.51
CA VAL A 94 9.83 8.36 -5.20
C VAL A 94 8.72 7.81 -4.35
N LEU A 95 9.09 7.11 -3.27
CA LEU A 95 8.15 6.52 -2.31
C LEU A 95 7.96 7.45 -1.12
N VAL A 96 6.71 7.83 -0.88
CA VAL A 96 6.31 8.54 0.33
C VAL A 96 5.86 7.51 1.36
N VAL A 97 6.59 7.42 2.47
CA VAL A 97 6.38 6.45 3.55
C VAL A 97 6.33 7.14 4.91
N ASP A 98 5.84 6.45 5.93
CA ASP A 98 5.94 6.89 7.31
C ASP A 98 7.36 6.62 7.90
N GLN A 99 7.55 6.95 9.17
CA GLN A 99 8.83 6.72 9.87
C GLN A 99 8.83 5.43 10.69
N ALA A 100 8.15 4.38 10.24
CA ALA A 100 8.22 3.09 10.90
C ALA A 100 9.65 2.53 10.92
N GLY A 101 9.95 1.69 11.91
CA GLY A 101 11.32 1.19 12.11
C GLY A 101 11.86 0.35 10.95
N TRP A 102 10.99 -0.29 10.17
CA TRP A 102 11.38 -1.05 8.98
C TRP A 102 11.63 -0.16 7.74
N HIS A 103 11.10 1.07 7.71
CA HIS A 103 11.42 2.07 6.70
C HIS A 103 12.73 2.82 6.98
N THR A 104 13.10 2.95 8.27
CA THR A 104 14.25 3.72 8.72
C THR A 104 15.44 2.85 9.16
N GLY A 105 15.29 1.52 9.09
CA GLY A 105 16.32 0.57 9.51
C GLY A 105 17.63 0.72 8.73
N ALA A 106 18.77 0.72 9.42
CA ALA A 106 20.08 0.86 8.80
C ALA A 106 20.42 -0.25 7.78
N ASP A 107 19.77 -1.41 7.93
CA ASP A 107 19.96 -2.57 7.05
C ASP A 107 18.93 -2.62 5.89
N LEU A 108 18.10 -1.57 5.74
CA LEU A 108 17.15 -1.49 4.61
C LEU A 108 17.93 -1.32 3.30
N VAL A 109 17.71 -2.24 2.37
CA VAL A 109 18.31 -2.18 1.03
C VAL A 109 17.30 -1.60 0.06
N LEU A 110 17.60 -0.42 -0.45
CA LEU A 110 16.79 0.21 -1.51
C LEU A 110 17.31 -0.25 -2.89
N PRO A 111 16.43 -0.76 -3.77
CA PRO A 111 16.78 -1.01 -5.16
C PRO A 111 17.21 0.28 -5.89
N GLU A 112 18.02 0.12 -6.94
CA GLU A 112 18.34 1.23 -7.83
C GLU A 112 17.06 1.84 -8.41
N GLY A 113 16.98 3.17 -8.44
CA GLY A 113 15.81 3.89 -8.93
C GLY A 113 14.74 4.18 -7.89
N ILE A 114 14.86 3.64 -6.67
CA ILE A 114 13.94 3.99 -5.57
C ILE A 114 14.57 5.06 -4.67
N ASP A 115 13.84 6.16 -4.49
CA ASP A 115 14.13 7.20 -3.50
C ASP A 115 13.00 7.24 -2.48
N VAL A 116 13.32 7.43 -1.20
CA VAL A 116 12.34 7.45 -0.10
C VAL A 116 12.21 8.86 0.46
N VAL A 117 10.98 9.30 0.65
CA VAL A 117 10.62 10.57 1.33
C VAL A 117 9.76 10.24 2.54
N PHE A 118 10.22 10.66 3.71
CA PHE A 118 9.49 10.41 4.95
C PHE A 118 8.46 11.50 5.24
N LEU A 119 7.26 11.07 5.58
CA LEU A 119 6.24 11.95 6.16
C LEU A 119 6.65 12.37 7.58
N PRO A 120 6.11 13.49 8.10
CA PRO A 120 6.27 13.84 9.51
C PRO A 120 5.78 12.69 10.39
N ALA A 121 6.44 12.50 11.54
CA ALA A 121 6.03 11.47 12.49
C ALA A 121 4.60 11.66 12.97
N ALA A 122 3.85 10.58 13.15
CA ALA A 122 2.47 10.55 13.63
C ALA A 122 1.48 11.41 12.81
N SER A 123 1.63 11.39 11.47
CA SER A 123 0.78 12.14 10.53
C SER A 123 0.08 11.22 9.52
N PRO A 124 -0.75 10.24 9.96
CA PRO A 124 -1.42 9.29 9.07
C PRO A 124 -2.38 9.99 8.09
N GLU A 125 -2.91 11.17 8.44
CA GLU A 125 -3.75 11.98 7.57
C GLU A 125 -3.02 12.49 6.31
N LEU A 126 -1.69 12.50 6.34
CA LEU A 126 -0.85 12.85 5.19
C LEU A 126 -0.44 11.64 4.34
N GLN A 127 -0.76 10.40 4.76
CA GLN A 127 -0.40 9.19 4.04
C GLN A 127 -1.55 8.76 3.10
N PRO A 128 -1.41 8.92 1.77
CA PRO A 128 -2.46 8.50 0.84
C PRO A 128 -2.75 7.00 0.90
N ALA A 129 -1.73 6.16 1.16
CA ALA A 129 -1.87 4.71 1.24
C ALA A 129 -2.76 4.26 2.40
N GLU A 130 -2.85 5.01 3.51
CA GLU A 130 -3.79 4.75 4.61
C GLU A 130 -5.25 4.64 4.15
N ARG A 131 -5.62 5.35 3.08
CA ARG A 131 -6.98 5.30 2.53
C ARG A 131 -7.30 3.98 1.83
N LEU A 132 -6.29 3.22 1.43
CA LEU A 132 -6.45 1.90 0.82
C LEU A 132 -7.11 0.92 1.79
N TRP A 133 -6.81 1.04 3.10
CA TRP A 133 -7.25 0.08 4.12
C TRP A 133 -8.76 0.06 4.28
N THR A 134 -9.42 1.18 4.09
CA THR A 134 -10.88 1.23 4.11
C THR A 134 -11.49 0.39 2.99
N LEU A 135 -10.83 0.29 1.85
CA LEU A 135 -11.24 -0.49 0.70
C LEU A 135 -10.85 -1.97 0.86
N VAL A 136 -9.64 -2.23 1.34
CA VAL A 136 -9.13 -3.60 1.58
C VAL A 136 -9.99 -4.33 2.61
N ASP A 137 -10.42 -3.63 3.66
CA ASP A 137 -11.23 -4.18 4.74
C ASP A 137 -12.66 -4.55 4.36
N GLU A 138 -13.23 -3.99 3.29
CA GLU A 138 -14.64 -4.19 2.95
C GLU A 138 -15.08 -5.67 2.93
N PRO A 139 -14.36 -6.60 2.27
CA PRO A 139 -14.78 -7.99 2.22
C PRO A 139 -14.52 -8.80 3.49
N VAL A 140 -13.69 -8.27 4.42
CA VAL A 140 -13.30 -8.96 5.65
C VAL A 140 -13.98 -8.38 6.90
N ALA A 141 -14.59 -7.21 6.79
CA ALA A 141 -15.26 -6.55 7.91
C ALA A 141 -16.41 -7.39 8.45
N ASN A 142 -16.45 -7.57 9.78
CA ASN A 142 -17.45 -8.36 10.51
C ASN A 142 -17.52 -9.85 10.09
N ARG A 143 -16.46 -10.37 9.50
CA ARG A 143 -16.33 -11.79 9.12
C ARG A 143 -15.30 -12.48 9.98
N THR A 144 -15.50 -13.78 10.15
CA THR A 144 -14.54 -14.70 10.77
C THR A 144 -14.03 -15.67 9.72
N PHE A 145 -12.76 -16.03 9.83
CA PHE A 145 -12.08 -16.95 8.93
C PHE A 145 -11.59 -18.16 9.73
N ALA A 146 -11.62 -19.32 9.11
CA ALA A 146 -11.15 -20.55 9.76
C ALA A 146 -9.64 -20.52 10.02
N ASP A 147 -8.89 -19.99 9.05
CA ASP A 147 -7.44 -19.87 9.09
C ASP A 147 -6.94 -18.70 8.21
N LEU A 148 -5.62 -18.49 8.21
CA LEU A 148 -5.01 -17.44 7.39
C LEU A 148 -5.11 -17.71 5.90
N THR A 149 -5.18 -18.94 5.46
CA THR A 149 -5.27 -19.30 4.03
C THR A 149 -6.59 -18.80 3.44
N GLU A 150 -7.70 -18.99 4.20
CA GLU A 150 -9.01 -18.46 3.79
C GLU A 150 -9.01 -16.92 3.75
N LEU A 151 -8.42 -16.27 4.76
CA LEU A 151 -8.30 -14.82 4.79
C LEU A 151 -7.45 -14.31 3.63
N GLU A 152 -6.28 -14.91 3.39
CA GLU A 152 -5.35 -14.55 2.31
C GLU A 152 -6.03 -14.64 0.94
N ALA A 153 -6.77 -15.71 0.68
CA ALA A 153 -7.50 -15.86 -0.59
C ALA A 153 -8.49 -14.72 -0.83
N VAL A 154 -9.21 -14.29 0.21
CA VAL A 154 -10.14 -13.14 0.12
C VAL A 154 -9.39 -11.84 -0.14
N LEU A 155 -8.25 -11.63 0.52
CA LEU A 155 -7.44 -10.42 0.36
C LEU A 155 -6.76 -10.35 -1.01
N VAL A 156 -6.22 -11.46 -1.51
CA VAL A 156 -5.64 -11.55 -2.87
C VAL A 156 -6.69 -11.16 -3.91
N GLU A 157 -7.87 -11.75 -3.83
CA GLU A 157 -8.96 -11.42 -4.75
C GLU A 157 -9.38 -9.94 -4.63
N ARG A 158 -9.39 -9.41 -3.39
CA ARG A 158 -9.71 -7.99 -3.17
C ARG A 158 -8.67 -7.06 -3.77
N CYS A 159 -7.40 -7.32 -3.54
CA CYS A 159 -6.30 -6.51 -4.09
C CYS A 159 -6.32 -6.52 -5.63
N ARG A 160 -6.54 -7.68 -6.26
CA ARG A 160 -6.69 -7.78 -7.73
C ARG A 160 -7.84 -6.94 -8.27
N ARG A 161 -8.99 -6.93 -7.58
CA ARG A 161 -10.13 -6.08 -7.97
C ARG A 161 -9.83 -4.60 -7.81
N LEU A 162 -9.13 -4.22 -6.76
CA LEU A 162 -8.72 -2.83 -6.54
C LEU A 162 -7.70 -2.39 -7.60
N GLU A 163 -6.74 -3.23 -7.94
CA GLU A 163 -5.75 -2.97 -8.99
C GLU A 163 -6.42 -2.71 -10.36
N ALA A 164 -7.50 -3.42 -10.65
CA ALA A 164 -8.30 -3.20 -11.85
C ALA A 164 -9.18 -1.93 -11.80
N ASP A 165 -9.47 -1.37 -10.61
CA ASP A 165 -10.36 -0.23 -10.40
C ASP A 165 -9.56 1.05 -10.05
N ARG A 166 -8.74 1.50 -10.99
CA ARG A 166 -7.85 2.67 -10.84
C ARG A 166 -8.59 3.95 -10.51
N GLU A 167 -9.75 4.18 -11.08
CA GLU A 167 -10.54 5.38 -10.82
C GLU A 167 -11.01 5.44 -9.36
N ARG A 168 -11.39 4.31 -8.79
CA ARG A 168 -11.75 4.21 -7.38
C ARG A 168 -10.56 4.48 -6.48
N LEU A 169 -9.39 3.90 -6.78
CA LEU A 169 -8.16 4.15 -6.02
C LEU A 169 -7.75 5.61 -6.09
N LYS A 170 -7.73 6.20 -7.28
CA LYS A 170 -7.46 7.62 -7.48
C LYS A 170 -8.42 8.49 -6.67
N ALA A 171 -9.72 8.25 -6.72
CA ALA A 171 -10.72 9.02 -5.98
C ALA A 171 -10.52 8.96 -4.45
N HIS A 172 -9.95 7.86 -3.93
CA HIS A 172 -9.70 7.69 -2.50
C HIS A 172 -8.35 8.25 -2.04
N THR A 173 -7.32 8.19 -2.87
CA THR A 173 -5.93 8.44 -2.47
C THR A 173 -5.38 9.77 -2.99
N HIS A 174 -5.94 10.34 -4.05
CA HIS A 174 -5.46 11.59 -4.63
C HIS A 174 -5.90 12.80 -3.80
N PHE A 175 -5.07 13.19 -2.86
CA PHE A 175 -5.29 14.40 -2.06
C PHE A 175 -4.96 15.66 -2.86
N HIS A 176 -5.66 16.77 -2.55
CA HIS A 176 -5.46 18.07 -3.23
C HIS A 176 -4.04 18.63 -3.10
N TRP A 177 -3.30 18.23 -2.07
CA TRP A 177 -1.92 18.64 -1.82
C TRP A 177 -0.88 17.69 -2.44
N TRP A 178 -1.33 16.51 -2.98
CA TRP A 178 -0.39 15.58 -3.62
C TRP A 178 0.26 16.22 -4.83
N PRO A 179 1.60 16.22 -4.95
CA PRO A 179 2.30 16.88 -6.03
C PRO A 179 1.87 16.32 -7.40
N ALA A 180 1.78 17.21 -8.39
CA ALA A 180 1.67 16.76 -9.77
C ALA A 180 2.95 16.00 -10.17
N GLU A 181 2.79 14.93 -10.93
CA GLU A 181 3.95 14.23 -11.49
C GLU A 181 4.71 15.17 -12.43
N PRO A 182 6.06 15.12 -12.43
CA PRO A 182 6.86 15.90 -13.39
C PRO A 182 6.41 15.52 -14.81
N SER A 183 6.08 16.51 -15.61
CA SER A 183 5.81 16.26 -17.03
C SER A 183 7.06 15.70 -17.70
N PRO A 184 6.93 14.69 -18.58
CA PRO A 184 8.09 14.24 -19.35
C PRO A 184 8.67 15.42 -20.12
N PRO A 185 9.99 15.50 -20.30
CA PRO A 185 10.62 16.59 -21.03
C PRO A 185 10.04 16.63 -22.45
N VAL A 186 9.62 17.83 -22.85
CA VAL A 186 9.16 18.06 -24.23
C VAL A 186 10.36 17.77 -25.14
N GLN A 187 10.24 16.73 -25.96
CA GLN A 187 11.21 16.47 -27.03
C GLN A 187 11.12 17.65 -28.01
N GLN A 188 12.16 18.47 -28.03
CA GLN A 188 12.37 19.49 -29.06
C GLN A 188 13.05 18.91 -30.28
#